data_c8c94164646d4651907bfcf111efc65d
#
_entry.id   c8c94164646d4651907bfcf111efc65d
#
_cell.length_a   1.000
_cell.length_b   1.000
_cell.length_c   1.000
_cell.angle_alpha   90.00
_cell.angle_beta   90.00
_cell.angle_gamma   90.00
#
_symmetry.space_group_name_H-M   'P 1'
#
loop_
_entity.id
_entity.type
_entity.pdbx_description
1 polymer ?
#
loop_
_entity_poly.entity_id
_entity_poly.type
_entity_poly.pdbx_seq_one_letter_code
_entity_poly.pdbx_strand_id
1 'polypeptide(L)'
;MKTNMKRILLPAFVVTTLGASVALGKECKGVNFPDQAQVEGSNLTLNGLGLRQATAFKVNVYVAALYVAKTSSDPNALLGSNTPSELILQFVRNVGADDLRKGWSEGFEKNAKDQLPALKDRIAMLNGWMADVKTGERLTFIHKPGAGLQVDVNGTVKGVIKGDDFAKAFLAIWLGGDPPNREIKAGMLGGACS
;
A
#
# COMPACT_ATOMS: atom_id res chain seq x y z
N MET A 1 23.63 -13.42 -76.73
CA MET A 1 23.09 -14.09 -75.57
C MET A 1 23.22 -13.11 -74.35
N LYS A 2 22.13 -12.52 -73.94
CA LYS A 2 22.13 -11.55 -72.77
C LYS A 2 21.57 -12.27 -71.58
N THR A 3 22.42 -12.51 -70.59
CA THR A 3 22.06 -13.22 -69.35
C THR A 3 21.45 -12.18 -68.35
N ASN A 4 20.17 -12.31 -68.07
CA ASN A 4 19.47 -11.50 -67.07
C ASN A 4 19.73 -12.08 -65.68
N MET A 5 20.50 -11.36 -64.86
CA MET A 5 20.76 -11.70 -63.46
C MET A 5 19.66 -11.03 -62.59
N LYS A 6 18.67 -11.83 -62.14
CA LYS A 6 17.66 -11.36 -61.18
C LYS A 6 18.30 -11.18 -59.81
N ARG A 7 18.32 -9.94 -59.32
CA ARG A 7 18.71 -9.63 -57.95
C ARG A 7 17.55 -10.03 -57.01
N ILE A 8 17.80 -10.97 -56.13
CA ILE A 8 16.90 -11.36 -55.06
C ILE A 8 17.16 -10.39 -53.90
N LEU A 9 16.18 -9.54 -53.60
CA LEU A 9 16.16 -8.71 -52.39
C LEU A 9 15.66 -9.56 -51.23
N LEU A 10 16.52 -9.87 -50.25
CA LEU A 10 16.12 -10.41 -48.95
C LEU A 10 15.53 -9.31 -48.10
N PRO A 11 14.35 -9.50 -47.47
CA PRO A 11 13.84 -8.56 -46.48
C PRO A 11 14.66 -8.68 -45.20
N ALA A 12 15.21 -7.54 -44.74
CA ALA A 12 15.85 -7.43 -43.44
C ALA A 12 14.77 -7.49 -42.35
N PHE A 13 14.78 -8.55 -41.56
CA PHE A 13 13.91 -8.72 -40.40
C PHE A 13 14.50 -7.87 -39.26
N VAL A 14 13.88 -6.73 -38.97
CA VAL A 14 14.22 -5.91 -37.80
C VAL A 14 13.60 -6.56 -36.54
N VAL A 15 14.42 -7.24 -35.77
CA VAL A 15 14.02 -7.77 -34.46
C VAL A 15 14.05 -6.59 -33.46
N THR A 16 12.91 -6.02 -33.18
CA THR A 16 12.72 -5.07 -32.06
C THR A 16 12.73 -5.86 -30.75
N THR A 17 13.84 -5.86 -30.03
CA THR A 17 13.91 -6.34 -28.65
C THR A 17 13.14 -5.35 -27.75
N LEU A 18 11.93 -5.73 -27.30
CA LEU A 18 11.28 -5.05 -26.18
C LEU A 18 12.14 -5.31 -24.93
N GLY A 19 12.92 -4.32 -24.54
CA GLY A 19 13.61 -4.33 -23.26
C GLY A 19 12.57 -4.33 -22.14
N ALA A 20 12.42 -5.45 -21.43
CA ALA A 20 11.67 -5.49 -20.19
C ALA A 20 12.41 -4.58 -19.20
N SER A 21 11.84 -3.40 -18.90
CA SER A 21 12.30 -2.56 -17.79
C SER A 21 12.13 -3.35 -16.52
N VAL A 22 13.25 -3.77 -15.90
CA VAL A 22 13.22 -4.32 -14.54
C VAL A 22 12.77 -3.17 -13.65
N ALA A 23 11.54 -3.22 -13.16
CA ALA A 23 11.06 -2.27 -12.18
C ALA A 23 11.96 -2.43 -10.93
N LEU A 24 12.83 -1.46 -10.68
CA LEU A 24 13.54 -1.36 -9.42
C LEU A 24 12.48 -1.29 -8.32
N GLY A 25 12.69 -2.05 -7.27
CA GLY A 25 11.77 -2.12 -6.14
C GLY A 25 12.56 -2.24 -4.84
N LYS A 26 11.88 -1.97 -3.73
CA LYS A 26 12.46 -2.18 -2.39
C LYS A 26 11.96 -3.50 -1.82
N GLU A 27 12.85 -4.19 -1.12
CA GLU A 27 12.55 -5.43 -0.42
C GLU A 27 12.51 -5.22 1.10
N CYS A 28 11.58 -5.91 1.76
CA CYS A 28 11.53 -6.02 3.21
C CYS A 28 11.07 -7.43 3.59
N LYS A 29 11.90 -8.16 4.35
CA LYS A 29 11.59 -9.52 4.85
C LYS A 29 11.12 -10.48 3.75
N GLY A 30 11.77 -10.46 2.58
CA GLY A 30 11.43 -11.31 1.44
C GLY A 30 10.22 -10.84 0.63
N VAL A 31 9.67 -9.67 0.95
CA VAL A 31 8.55 -9.08 0.22
C VAL A 31 9.05 -7.91 -0.63
N ASN A 32 8.84 -8.00 -1.95
CA ASN A 32 9.23 -6.96 -2.90
C ASN A 32 8.06 -6.05 -3.24
N PHE A 33 8.31 -4.74 -3.26
CA PHE A 33 7.38 -3.71 -3.70
C PHE A 33 8.02 -2.84 -4.77
N PRO A 34 7.36 -2.58 -5.92
CA PRO A 34 7.87 -1.70 -6.94
C PRO A 34 8.04 -0.27 -6.42
N ASP A 35 8.97 0.50 -7.00
CA ASP A 35 9.19 1.91 -6.61
C ASP A 35 8.02 2.83 -6.97
N GLN A 36 7.14 2.38 -7.88
CA GLN A 36 5.98 3.14 -8.33
C GLN A 36 4.73 2.26 -8.38
N ALA A 37 3.57 2.88 -8.14
CA ALA A 37 2.25 2.30 -8.32
C ALA A 37 1.37 3.25 -9.13
N GLN A 38 0.41 2.71 -9.88
CA GLN A 38 -0.61 3.49 -10.57
C GLN A 38 -1.96 3.34 -9.87
N VAL A 39 -2.53 4.46 -9.45
CA VAL A 39 -3.83 4.53 -8.80
C VAL A 39 -4.70 5.53 -9.55
N GLU A 40 -5.77 5.08 -10.21
CA GLU A 40 -6.73 5.93 -10.94
C GLU A 40 -6.08 6.94 -11.90
N GLY A 41 -5.06 6.50 -12.63
CA GLY A 41 -4.34 7.35 -13.57
C GLY A 41 -3.26 8.24 -12.94
N SER A 42 -3.12 8.23 -11.62
CA SER A 42 -2.06 8.93 -10.90
C SER A 42 -0.86 8.03 -10.68
N ASN A 43 0.34 8.51 -11.00
CA ASN A 43 1.58 7.82 -10.64
C ASN A 43 1.94 8.16 -9.20
N LEU A 44 2.02 7.12 -8.36
CA LEU A 44 2.46 7.25 -6.98
C LEU A 44 3.86 6.66 -6.82
N THR A 45 4.66 7.26 -5.94
CA THR A 45 6.01 6.81 -5.60
C THR A 45 6.00 6.14 -4.23
N LEU A 46 6.76 5.07 -4.08
CA LEU A 46 6.94 4.38 -2.80
C LEU A 46 7.64 5.32 -1.81
N ASN A 47 6.90 5.76 -0.79
CA ASN A 47 7.44 6.59 0.29
C ASN A 47 8.36 5.78 1.20
N GLY A 48 7.92 4.58 1.58
CA GLY A 48 8.72 3.68 2.39
C GLY A 48 8.02 2.38 2.72
N LEU A 49 8.81 1.46 3.29
CA LEU A 49 8.36 0.14 3.75
C LEU A 49 8.49 0.05 5.27
N GLY A 50 7.44 -0.36 5.96
CA GLY A 50 7.47 -0.56 7.41
C GLY A 50 7.12 -2.00 7.78
N LEU A 51 7.82 -2.57 8.77
CA LEU A 51 7.54 -3.90 9.29
C LEU A 51 6.67 -3.82 10.55
N ARG A 52 5.50 -4.45 10.51
CA ARG A 52 4.70 -4.66 11.73
C ARG A 52 5.22 -5.85 12.50
N GLN A 53 5.68 -5.59 13.69
CA GLN A 53 6.07 -6.62 14.65
C GLN A 53 5.08 -6.61 15.83
N ALA A 54 4.61 -7.79 16.23
CA ALA A 54 3.72 -7.97 17.35
C ALA A 54 4.45 -8.66 18.50
N THR A 55 3.95 -8.46 19.72
CA THR A 55 4.43 -9.05 20.99
C THR A 55 5.87 -8.63 21.34
N ALA A 56 6.28 -8.90 22.58
CA ALA A 56 7.64 -8.70 23.06
C ALA A 56 8.70 -9.54 22.28
N PHE A 57 8.27 -10.60 21.62
CA PHE A 57 9.12 -11.47 20.81
C PHE A 57 9.34 -10.97 19.39
N LYS A 58 8.84 -9.77 19.04
CA LYS A 58 8.97 -9.13 17.72
C LYS A 58 8.55 -10.04 16.56
N VAL A 59 7.42 -10.69 16.70
CA VAL A 59 6.88 -11.58 15.66
C VAL A 59 6.45 -10.75 14.45
N ASN A 60 7.02 -11.02 13.28
CA ASN A 60 6.67 -10.34 12.03
C ASN A 60 5.24 -10.69 11.62
N VAL A 61 4.43 -9.66 11.33
CA VAL A 61 3.00 -9.81 10.98
C VAL A 61 2.76 -9.47 9.52
N TYR A 62 3.13 -8.27 9.10
CA TYR A 62 3.03 -7.80 7.73
C TYR A 62 4.10 -6.74 7.41
N VAL A 63 4.38 -6.58 6.13
CA VAL A 63 5.10 -5.43 5.59
C VAL A 63 4.07 -4.44 5.05
N ALA A 64 4.16 -3.19 5.50
CA ALA A 64 3.36 -2.08 5.01
C ALA A 64 4.16 -1.30 3.96
N ALA A 65 3.58 -1.08 2.77
CA ALA A 65 4.12 -0.21 1.74
C ALA A 65 3.21 1.00 1.58
N LEU A 66 3.76 2.20 1.70
CA LEU A 66 3.03 3.45 1.50
C LEU A 66 3.47 4.11 0.20
N TYR A 67 2.50 4.30 -0.70
CA TYR A 67 2.68 5.03 -1.95
C TYR A 67 1.97 6.37 -1.90
N VAL A 68 2.64 7.43 -2.37
CA VAL A 68 2.14 8.81 -2.31
C VAL A 68 2.50 9.58 -3.57
N ALA A 69 1.77 10.64 -3.87
CA ALA A 69 2.06 11.51 -5.01
C ALA A 69 3.37 12.29 -4.83
N LYS A 70 3.71 12.68 -3.59
CA LYS A 70 4.97 13.35 -3.22
C LYS A 70 5.51 12.74 -1.94
N THR A 71 6.71 12.19 -2.00
CA THR A 71 7.39 11.57 -0.85
C THR A 71 7.69 12.58 0.25
N SER A 72 7.61 12.15 1.52
CA SER A 72 7.93 12.96 2.69
C SER A 72 8.35 12.08 3.86
N SER A 73 9.29 12.55 4.66
CA SER A 73 9.62 12.00 5.98
C SER A 73 8.81 12.65 7.12
N ASP A 74 8.04 13.70 6.83
CA ASP A 74 7.14 14.34 7.80
C ASP A 74 5.77 13.66 7.76
N PRO A 75 5.35 12.99 8.85
CA PRO A 75 4.04 12.36 8.93
C PRO A 75 2.88 13.35 8.81
N ASN A 76 3.04 14.59 9.27
CA ASN A 76 1.98 15.60 9.20
C ASN A 76 1.75 16.05 7.75
N ALA A 77 2.80 16.16 6.96
CA ALA A 77 2.70 16.47 5.53
C ALA A 77 1.93 15.37 4.77
N LEU A 78 2.15 14.09 5.11
CA LEU A 78 1.45 12.96 4.52
C LEU A 78 -0.01 12.88 4.99
N LEU A 79 -0.27 13.01 6.28
CA LEU A 79 -1.63 13.01 6.86
C LEU A 79 -2.46 14.22 6.42
N GLY A 80 -1.83 15.37 6.22
CA GLY A 80 -2.47 16.59 5.73
C GLY A 80 -2.70 16.63 4.22
N SER A 81 -2.09 15.71 3.48
CA SER A 81 -2.19 15.68 2.02
C SER A 81 -3.62 15.39 1.55
N ASN A 82 -4.02 16.10 0.51
CA ASN A 82 -5.28 15.84 -0.21
C ASN A 82 -5.02 15.29 -1.62
N THR A 83 -4.01 14.44 -1.74
CA THR A 83 -3.65 13.73 -2.97
C THR A 83 -3.91 12.24 -2.81
N PRO A 84 -4.07 11.48 -3.92
CA PRO A 84 -4.18 10.04 -3.85
C PRO A 84 -3.00 9.42 -3.11
N SER A 85 -3.28 8.37 -2.33
CA SER A 85 -2.27 7.54 -1.68
C SER A 85 -2.75 6.10 -1.60
N GLU A 86 -1.81 5.17 -1.55
CA GLU A 86 -2.10 3.74 -1.42
C GLU A 86 -1.26 3.14 -0.28
N LEU A 87 -1.93 2.42 0.60
CA LEU A 87 -1.31 1.62 1.65
C LEU A 87 -1.57 0.15 1.34
N ILE A 88 -0.51 -0.63 1.19
CA ILE A 88 -0.58 -2.08 0.99
C ILE A 88 0.00 -2.75 2.23
N LEU A 89 -0.75 -3.67 2.82
CA LEU A 89 -0.29 -4.54 3.90
C LEU A 89 -0.13 -5.95 3.33
N GLN A 90 1.09 -6.43 3.15
CA GLN A 90 1.34 -7.82 2.75
C GLN A 90 1.71 -8.66 3.95
N PHE A 91 0.88 -9.66 4.24
CA PHE A 91 1.03 -10.51 5.40
C PHE A 91 2.15 -11.54 5.21
N VAL A 92 3.00 -11.67 6.24
CA VAL A 92 4.09 -12.65 6.28
C VAL A 92 3.78 -13.79 7.25
N ARG A 93 2.55 -13.79 7.79
CA ARG A 93 1.95 -14.87 8.60
C ARG A 93 0.43 -14.82 8.49
N ASN A 94 -0.23 -15.90 8.93
CA ASN A 94 -1.69 -15.92 9.03
C ASN A 94 -2.16 -15.02 10.18
N VAL A 95 -3.24 -14.27 9.97
CA VAL A 95 -3.88 -13.39 10.96
C VAL A 95 -5.38 -13.56 10.87
N GLY A 96 -6.04 -13.79 12.00
CA GLY A 96 -7.49 -13.91 12.07
C GLY A 96 -8.21 -12.56 11.89
N ALA A 97 -9.42 -12.60 11.39
CA ALA A 97 -10.25 -11.41 11.20
C ALA A 97 -10.46 -10.62 12.49
N ASP A 98 -10.59 -11.30 13.63
CA ASP A 98 -10.78 -10.64 14.92
C ASP A 98 -9.53 -9.90 15.39
N ASP A 99 -8.33 -10.42 15.11
CA ASP A 99 -7.07 -9.72 15.39
C ASP A 99 -6.93 -8.46 14.51
N LEU A 100 -7.36 -8.52 13.23
CA LEU A 100 -7.40 -7.36 12.36
C LEU A 100 -8.35 -6.28 12.91
N ARG A 101 -9.59 -6.66 13.24
CA ARG A 101 -10.61 -5.75 13.81
C ARG A 101 -10.13 -5.11 15.10
N LYS A 102 -9.53 -5.90 15.99
CA LYS A 102 -8.92 -5.41 17.22
C LYS A 102 -7.80 -4.40 16.92
N GLY A 103 -6.90 -4.73 16.01
CA GLY A 103 -5.79 -3.85 15.61
C GLY A 103 -6.27 -2.50 15.07
N TRP A 104 -7.32 -2.51 14.22
CA TRP A 104 -7.92 -1.27 13.71
C TRP A 104 -8.56 -0.46 14.83
N SER A 105 -9.38 -1.09 15.68
CA SER A 105 -10.04 -0.41 16.79
C SER A 105 -9.05 0.25 17.75
N GLU A 106 -8.03 -0.48 18.18
CA GLU A 106 -6.95 0.06 19.02
C GLU A 106 -6.19 1.20 18.31
N GLY A 107 -5.92 1.07 17.02
CA GLY A 107 -5.24 2.08 16.23
C GLY A 107 -6.02 3.40 16.14
N PHE A 108 -7.34 3.32 15.93
CA PHE A 108 -8.23 4.48 15.95
C PHE A 108 -8.31 5.12 17.36
N GLU A 109 -8.47 4.30 18.40
CA GLU A 109 -8.50 4.80 19.80
C GLU A 109 -7.24 5.58 20.16
N LYS A 110 -6.09 5.14 19.72
CA LYS A 110 -4.80 5.78 20.02
C LYS A 110 -4.53 7.04 19.21
N ASN A 111 -4.97 7.08 17.94
CA ASN A 111 -4.55 8.12 17.01
C ASN A 111 -5.69 9.03 16.51
N ALA A 112 -6.96 8.70 16.79
CA ALA A 112 -8.12 9.46 16.36
C ALA A 112 -9.23 9.50 17.43
N LYS A 113 -8.86 9.47 18.72
CA LYS A 113 -9.79 9.34 19.85
C LYS A 113 -10.95 10.33 19.81
N ASP A 114 -10.65 11.60 19.57
CA ASP A 114 -11.66 12.67 19.57
C ASP A 114 -12.63 12.56 18.37
N GLN A 115 -12.26 11.82 17.34
CA GLN A 115 -13.07 11.60 16.14
C GLN A 115 -13.92 10.32 16.23
N LEU A 116 -13.67 9.43 17.21
CA LEU A 116 -14.34 8.13 17.32
C LEU A 116 -15.87 8.19 17.21
N PRO A 117 -16.56 9.14 17.89
CA PRO A 117 -18.03 9.22 17.78
C PRO A 117 -18.51 9.42 16.33
N ALA A 118 -17.79 10.26 15.56
CA ALA A 118 -18.11 10.54 14.16
C ALA A 118 -17.69 9.42 13.20
N LEU A 119 -16.71 8.58 13.59
CA LEU A 119 -16.16 7.51 12.77
C LEU A 119 -16.81 6.14 13.03
N LYS A 120 -17.59 5.98 14.09
CA LYS A 120 -18.08 4.71 14.62
C LYS A 120 -18.68 3.78 13.55
N ASP A 121 -19.63 4.28 12.79
CA ASP A 121 -20.34 3.45 11.79
C ASP A 121 -19.42 3.06 10.63
N ARG A 122 -18.48 3.95 10.27
CA ARG A 122 -17.50 3.72 9.22
C ARG A 122 -16.42 2.72 9.68
N ILE A 123 -16.02 2.75 10.95
CA ILE A 123 -15.15 1.72 11.56
C ILE A 123 -15.88 0.37 11.58
N ALA A 124 -17.16 0.34 11.91
CA ALA A 124 -17.96 -0.88 11.87
C ALA A 124 -18.05 -1.46 10.44
N MET A 125 -18.23 -0.59 9.43
CA MET A 125 -18.21 -1.00 8.01
C MET A 125 -16.84 -1.62 7.62
N LEU A 126 -15.72 -0.97 7.96
CA LEU A 126 -14.39 -1.52 7.74
C LEU A 126 -14.24 -2.90 8.39
N ASN A 127 -14.61 -3.01 9.65
CA ASN A 127 -14.53 -4.26 10.41
C ASN A 127 -15.39 -5.38 9.80
N GLY A 128 -16.56 -5.03 9.23
CA GLY A 128 -17.45 -5.97 8.56
C GLY A 128 -16.86 -6.57 7.26
N TRP A 129 -15.87 -5.91 6.65
CA TRP A 129 -15.19 -6.40 5.45
C TRP A 129 -13.97 -7.27 5.75
N MET A 130 -13.49 -7.29 6.99
CA MET A 130 -12.31 -8.06 7.35
C MET A 130 -12.62 -9.56 7.45
N ALA A 131 -11.75 -10.35 6.84
CA ALA A 131 -11.71 -11.79 6.86
C ALA A 131 -10.34 -12.27 7.33
N ASP A 132 -10.21 -13.56 7.63
CA ASP A 132 -8.90 -14.17 7.89
C ASP A 132 -7.99 -13.95 6.69
N VAL A 133 -6.74 -13.61 6.96
CA VAL A 133 -5.69 -13.45 5.94
C VAL A 133 -4.58 -14.46 6.16
N LYS A 134 -4.04 -14.97 5.06
CA LYS A 134 -2.94 -15.95 5.07
C LYS A 134 -1.62 -15.28 4.69
N THR A 135 -0.53 -15.97 4.98
CA THR A 135 0.80 -15.58 4.47
C THR A 135 0.76 -15.37 2.96
N GLY A 136 1.30 -14.23 2.51
CA GLY A 136 1.31 -13.82 1.09
C GLY A 136 0.10 -13.01 0.65
N GLU A 137 -1.01 -13.02 1.40
CA GLU A 137 -2.20 -12.24 1.08
C GLU A 137 -2.03 -10.76 1.43
N ARG A 138 -2.85 -9.91 0.79
CA ARG A 138 -2.75 -8.44 0.89
C ARG A 138 -4.08 -7.80 1.28
N LEU A 139 -3.97 -6.75 2.07
CA LEU A 139 -5.02 -5.73 2.20
C LEU A 139 -4.50 -4.46 1.52
N THR A 140 -5.30 -3.86 0.66
CA THR A 140 -4.96 -2.60 -0.03
C THR A 140 -5.99 -1.53 0.31
N PHE A 141 -5.50 -0.36 0.68
CA PHE A 141 -6.29 0.79 1.08
C PHE A 141 -5.89 1.98 0.21
N ILE A 142 -6.83 2.52 -0.56
CA ILE A 142 -6.58 3.63 -1.48
C ILE A 142 -7.37 4.85 -1.01
N HIS A 143 -6.67 5.90 -0.61
CA HIS A 143 -7.30 7.20 -0.39
C HIS A 143 -7.59 7.86 -1.73
N LYS A 144 -8.85 8.15 -1.99
CA LYS A 144 -9.37 8.85 -3.14
C LYS A 144 -9.91 10.21 -2.67
N PRO A 145 -9.16 11.31 -2.90
CA PRO A 145 -9.57 12.64 -2.43
C PRO A 145 -10.99 13.01 -2.86
N GLY A 146 -11.78 13.49 -1.90
CA GLY A 146 -13.20 13.82 -2.10
C GLY A 146 -14.16 12.63 -2.10
N ALA A 147 -13.68 11.39 -2.20
CA ALA A 147 -14.49 10.18 -2.13
C ALA A 147 -14.33 9.42 -0.80
N GLY A 148 -13.08 9.25 -0.31
CA GLY A 148 -12.78 8.54 0.92
C GLY A 148 -11.76 7.43 0.74
N LEU A 149 -11.93 6.31 1.46
CA LEU A 149 -11.01 5.18 1.50
C LEU A 149 -11.59 3.96 0.79
N GLN A 150 -11.06 3.58 -0.36
CA GLN A 150 -11.34 2.29 -0.98
C GLN A 150 -10.60 1.18 -0.23
N VAL A 151 -11.30 0.08 0.01
CA VAL A 151 -10.75 -1.11 0.68
C VAL A 151 -10.80 -2.29 -0.27
N ASP A 152 -9.66 -2.96 -0.43
CA ASP A 152 -9.51 -4.21 -1.17
C ASP A 152 -8.95 -5.30 -0.24
N VAL A 153 -9.54 -6.47 -0.32
CA VAL A 153 -9.11 -7.68 0.41
C VAL A 153 -8.75 -8.74 -0.61
N ASN A 154 -7.47 -9.05 -0.71
CA ASN A 154 -6.93 -10.06 -1.63
C ASN A 154 -7.37 -9.87 -3.10
N GLY A 155 -7.26 -8.64 -3.62
CA GLY A 155 -7.64 -8.31 -5.00
C GLY A 155 -9.16 -8.16 -5.20
N THR A 156 -9.96 -8.24 -4.13
CA THR A 156 -11.41 -8.03 -4.19
C THR A 156 -11.78 -6.70 -3.54
N VAL A 157 -12.21 -5.73 -4.35
CA VAL A 157 -12.70 -4.45 -3.84
C VAL A 157 -13.98 -4.67 -3.04
N LYS A 158 -13.97 -4.27 -1.76
CA LYS A 158 -15.13 -4.35 -0.87
C LYS A 158 -16.04 -3.13 -0.98
N GLY A 159 -15.46 -1.97 -1.23
CA GLY A 159 -16.20 -0.72 -1.38
C GLY A 159 -15.34 0.50 -1.04
N VAL A 160 -16.01 1.64 -0.94
CA VAL A 160 -15.41 2.92 -0.52
C VAL A 160 -16.10 3.41 0.76
N ILE A 161 -15.32 3.59 1.82
CA ILE A 161 -15.76 4.25 3.04
C ILE A 161 -15.64 5.76 2.82
N LYS A 162 -16.76 6.46 2.80
CA LYS A 162 -16.84 7.87 2.45
C LYS A 162 -16.13 8.77 3.46
N GLY A 163 -15.55 9.85 2.96
CA GLY A 163 -14.96 10.95 3.72
C GLY A 163 -13.43 10.89 3.83
N ASP A 164 -12.79 11.99 3.50
CA ASP A 164 -11.33 12.15 3.62
C ASP A 164 -10.89 12.15 5.08
N ASP A 165 -11.76 12.56 6.02
CA ASP A 165 -11.54 12.46 7.45
C ASP A 165 -11.33 11.01 7.90
N PHE A 166 -12.13 10.06 7.38
CA PHE A 166 -11.94 8.64 7.66
C PHE A 166 -10.61 8.12 7.10
N ALA A 167 -10.29 8.46 5.85
CA ALA A 167 -9.05 8.03 5.21
C ALA A 167 -7.81 8.53 5.98
N LYS A 168 -7.84 9.79 6.43
CA LYS A 168 -6.77 10.40 7.25
C LYS A 168 -6.65 9.75 8.61
N ALA A 169 -7.77 9.53 9.30
CA ALA A 169 -7.79 8.85 10.60
C ALA A 169 -7.30 7.40 10.48
N PHE A 170 -7.64 6.71 9.41
CA PHE A 170 -7.14 5.37 9.14
C PHE A 170 -5.62 5.35 8.92
N LEU A 171 -5.08 6.23 8.08
CA LEU A 171 -3.63 6.32 7.85
C LEU A 171 -2.87 6.74 9.12
N ALA A 172 -3.51 7.52 10.02
CA ALA A 172 -2.93 7.92 11.30
C ALA A 172 -2.66 6.71 12.23
N ILE A 173 -3.29 5.56 12.02
CA ILE A 173 -2.95 4.33 12.76
C ILE A 173 -1.45 4.06 12.69
N TRP A 174 -0.82 4.25 11.53
CA TRP A 174 0.62 4.00 11.33
C TRP A 174 1.49 5.26 11.46
N LEU A 175 0.99 6.41 11.02
CA LEU A 175 1.76 7.66 10.96
C LEU A 175 1.50 8.60 12.14
N GLY A 176 0.49 8.31 12.97
CA GLY A 176 0.11 9.12 14.12
C GLY A 176 1.10 9.06 15.28
N GLY A 177 0.65 9.56 16.44
CA GLY A 177 1.49 9.68 17.65
C GLY A 177 1.81 8.35 18.31
N ASP A 178 0.90 7.36 18.23
CA ASP A 178 1.05 6.04 18.85
C ASP A 178 0.85 4.90 17.81
N PRO A 179 1.85 4.69 16.93
CA PRO A 179 1.78 3.64 15.90
C PRO A 179 1.89 2.25 16.52
N PRO A 180 1.49 1.17 15.78
CA PRO A 180 1.57 -0.20 16.26
C PRO A 180 2.96 -0.66 16.73
N ASN A 181 4.01 -0.11 16.16
CA ASN A 181 5.40 -0.12 16.62
C ASN A 181 6.15 1.05 15.96
N ARG A 182 7.20 1.56 16.61
CA ARG A 182 7.93 2.74 16.10
C ARG A 182 8.65 2.47 14.79
N GLU A 183 9.13 1.26 14.60
CA GLU A 183 9.89 0.85 13.42
C GLU A 183 9.02 0.87 12.16
N ILE A 184 7.74 0.46 12.25
CA ILE A 184 6.84 0.52 11.08
C ILE A 184 6.64 1.95 10.61
N LYS A 185 6.42 2.90 11.54
CA LYS A 185 6.31 4.32 11.21
C LYS A 185 7.58 4.85 10.57
N ALA A 186 8.74 4.60 11.18
CA ALA A 186 10.03 5.05 10.67
C ALA A 186 10.28 4.52 9.25
N GLY A 187 10.02 3.23 9.02
CA GLY A 187 10.15 2.61 7.70
C GLY A 187 9.22 3.20 6.65
N MET A 188 7.94 3.40 6.97
CA MET A 188 6.96 4.03 6.06
C MET A 188 7.31 5.48 5.73
N LEU A 189 8.06 6.17 6.60
CA LEU A 189 8.57 7.54 6.39
C LEU A 189 9.92 7.58 5.64
N GLY A 190 10.34 6.47 5.02
CA GLY A 190 11.54 6.39 4.20
C GLY A 190 12.78 5.88 4.92
N GLY A 191 12.67 5.49 6.19
CA GLY A 191 13.73 4.82 6.94
C GLY A 191 13.93 3.35 6.54
N ALA A 192 14.82 2.66 7.26
CA ALA A 192 15.04 1.24 7.04
C ALA A 192 13.80 0.41 7.44
N CYS A 193 13.51 -0.64 6.66
CA CYS A 193 12.50 -1.62 7.02
C CYS A 193 13.10 -2.64 8.00
N SER A 194 12.76 -2.53 9.28
CA SER A 194 13.32 -3.34 10.38
C SER A 194 12.22 -3.82 11.33
#